data_7c6042e4befb854121102aa3426a922d
#
_entry.id   7c6042e4befb854121102aa3426a922d
#
_cell.length_a   1.000
_cell.length_b   1.000
_cell.length_c   1.000
_cell.angle_alpha   90.00
_cell.angle_beta   90.00
_cell.angle_gamma   90.00
#
_symmetry.space_group_name_H-M   'P 1'
#
loop_
_entity.id
_entity.type
_entity.pdbx_description
1 polymer ?
#
loop_
_entity_poly.entity_id
_entity_poly.type
_entity_poly.pdbx_seq_one_letter_code
_entity_poly.pdbx_strand_id
1 'polypeptide(L)'
;MTSTATPPPSPAGALPASSAGPDLGPGSGPADQPSAWLRRLRGFGYTARTGARKQSDVRTRLVPPYARPSAQLWATLGIRAETAAVWERVLAWAGPLLVALVAGVLRFAHLGSPKAVIFDETYYAKDAWATIWQGYEASWPKDIDKSILANPDGVGLPLDPGYVVHPPVGKWVIGLGEWMFGFDPFGWRFMTALLGTLSVLMLCRIGRRLFRSTFLGCLAGLLMAVDGLHLVMSRTALLDLVLMFFVLAAFGSLVIDRDKARARLVAALPVDGEGRTRPDARIAETLGLGWRPYRILAGVCLGLAFGTKWNGLIVLAFFGVMTVLWDAAARRTAGAGSPYAAMLRRDALPGFLSTVPVAIAVYLASWLGWILSPDNGKGGYFRDWAVKNDQHSSLSFLPEWLRSLWHYETTVYDFHVGLTSGHTYESNPWSWLVLGRPVSYFYESPAPGTDGCPATETVKCAREVLALGTPLLWWTGCFALLYVLWRWFFRRDWRAGAIVCAVGAGLLPWFNYQERTIFFFYAVVFVPYLCLAVAMMTGALLGPAGSSERRRALGAVAAGVLVLLIVWNFIYFWPIYTGQSLPMDSWRGRMWLDTWV
;
A
#
# COMPACT_ATOMS: atom_id res chain seq x y z
N MET A 1 11.80 71.69 58.41
CA MET A 1 10.45 72.01 58.89
C MET A 1 9.51 70.98 58.32
N THR A 2 9.37 69.85 59.01
CA THR A 2 8.29 69.42 59.89
C THR A 2 6.90 69.55 59.27
N SER A 3 6.24 68.46 59.00
CA SER A 3 5.10 68.02 59.76
C SER A 3 4.59 66.66 59.31
N THR A 4 4.52 65.73 60.28
CA THR A 4 3.87 64.43 60.29
C THR A 4 2.36 64.60 60.43
N ALA A 5 1.57 63.78 59.76
CA ALA A 5 0.19 63.55 60.13
C ALA A 5 -0.18 62.06 59.88
N THR A 6 -0.55 61.41 60.97
CA THR A 6 -1.05 60.06 61.17
C THR A 6 -2.50 59.93 60.65
N PRO A 7 -2.94 58.75 60.17
CA PRO A 7 -4.36 58.51 59.79
C PRO A 7 -5.19 58.06 61.03
N PRO A 8 -6.52 58.32 61.01
CA PRO A 8 -7.44 57.90 62.07
C PRO A 8 -7.99 56.46 61.84
N PRO A 9 -8.59 55.85 62.88
CA PRO A 9 -8.90 54.41 62.99
C PRO A 9 -10.24 54.06 62.31
N SER A 10 -10.30 52.81 61.86
CA SER A 10 -11.50 52.15 61.34
C SER A 10 -12.57 51.91 62.44
N PRO A 11 -13.88 52.00 62.06
CA PRO A 11 -14.93 51.39 62.91
C PRO A 11 -15.25 49.94 62.46
N ALA A 12 -15.55 49.11 63.43
CA ALA A 12 -15.92 47.71 63.31
C ALA A 12 -17.35 47.51 62.79
N GLY A 13 -17.57 46.46 62.08
CA GLY A 13 -18.75 45.61 62.09
C GLY A 13 -19.92 45.95 61.21
N ALA A 14 -20.02 45.28 60.11
CA ALA A 14 -21.28 44.79 59.53
C ALA A 14 -21.02 43.57 58.64
N LEU A 15 -21.64 42.47 58.93
CA LEU A 15 -21.68 41.27 58.06
C LEU A 15 -22.45 41.62 56.79
N PRO A 16 -21.92 41.34 55.60
CA PRO A 16 -22.75 41.47 54.40
C PRO A 16 -23.64 40.22 54.20
N ALA A 17 -24.86 40.48 53.82
CA ALA A 17 -25.87 39.54 53.44
C ALA A 17 -25.42 38.61 52.32
N SER A 18 -25.87 37.36 52.36
CA SER A 18 -25.73 36.34 51.36
C SER A 18 -26.14 36.88 49.99
N SER A 19 -25.18 37.02 49.06
CA SER A 19 -25.48 37.14 47.65
C SER A 19 -25.90 35.75 47.14
N ALA A 20 -27.13 35.67 46.65
CA ALA A 20 -27.70 34.53 45.96
C ALA A 20 -26.74 34.14 44.80
N GLY A 21 -26.24 32.91 44.83
CA GLY A 21 -25.51 32.30 43.69
C GLY A 21 -26.45 32.16 42.49
N PRO A 22 -25.90 32.12 41.29
CA PRO A 22 -26.71 31.92 40.11
C PRO A 22 -27.47 30.61 40.19
N ASP A 23 -28.74 30.67 39.91
CA ASP A 23 -29.70 29.58 39.86
C ASP A 23 -29.18 28.42 39.02
N LEU A 24 -28.75 27.34 39.67
CA LEU A 24 -28.43 26.06 39.03
C LEU A 24 -29.81 25.43 38.67
N GLY A 25 -30.21 25.58 37.43
CA GLY A 25 -31.41 24.91 36.89
C GLY A 25 -31.42 23.42 37.24
N PRO A 26 -32.57 22.81 37.43
CA PRO A 26 -32.70 21.43 37.87
C PRO A 26 -32.20 20.46 36.78
N GLY A 27 -31.22 19.63 37.11
CA GLY A 27 -30.96 18.42 36.31
C GLY A 27 -29.55 18.08 35.92
N SER A 28 -28.59 18.02 36.83
CA SER A 28 -27.45 17.14 36.67
C SER A 28 -27.58 15.98 37.65
N GLY A 29 -28.37 14.99 37.29
CA GLY A 29 -28.45 13.72 37.99
C GLY A 29 -27.15 12.91 37.87
N PRO A 30 -26.96 11.85 38.67
CA PRO A 30 -25.74 11.02 38.66
C PRO A 30 -25.40 10.33 37.33
N ALA A 31 -26.18 10.56 36.29
CA ALA A 31 -26.03 9.99 34.94
C ALA A 31 -24.89 10.58 34.08
N ASP A 32 -24.28 11.73 34.49
CA ASP A 32 -23.28 12.42 33.66
C ASP A 32 -21.81 12.09 34.03
N GLN A 33 -21.58 11.29 35.07
CA GLN A 33 -20.21 10.85 35.37
C GLN A 33 -19.79 9.71 34.40
N PRO A 34 -18.67 9.88 33.69
CA PRO A 34 -18.19 8.80 32.81
C PRO A 34 -17.87 7.56 33.66
N SER A 35 -18.34 6.39 33.18
CA SER A 35 -18.09 5.11 33.85
C SER A 35 -16.59 4.90 34.13
N ALA A 36 -16.26 4.10 35.13
CA ALA A 36 -14.86 3.80 35.49
C ALA A 36 -14.08 3.26 34.28
N TRP A 37 -14.74 2.48 33.43
CA TRP A 37 -14.20 1.98 32.16
C TRP A 37 -13.87 3.13 31.18
N LEU A 38 -14.77 4.07 31.00
CA LEU A 38 -14.57 5.23 30.12
C LEU A 38 -13.43 6.14 30.63
N ARG A 39 -13.25 6.26 31.93
CA ARG A 39 -12.12 6.98 32.53
C ARG A 39 -10.79 6.29 32.26
N ARG A 40 -10.73 4.95 32.39
CA ARG A 40 -9.54 4.16 32.02
C ARG A 40 -9.20 4.28 30.54
N LEU A 41 -10.20 4.14 29.66
CA LEU A 41 -9.99 4.30 28.21
C LEU A 41 -9.49 5.70 27.83
N ARG A 42 -9.92 6.75 28.55
CA ARG A 42 -9.37 8.12 28.36
C ARG A 42 -7.90 8.21 28.72
N GLY A 43 -7.45 7.50 29.76
CA GLY A 43 -6.03 7.39 30.11
C GLY A 43 -5.18 6.79 28.97
N PHE A 44 -5.74 5.86 28.19
CA PHE A 44 -5.13 5.30 26.98
C PHE A 44 -5.35 6.13 25.70
N GLY A 45 -5.85 7.36 25.83
CA GLY A 45 -6.06 8.26 24.70
C GLY A 45 -7.40 8.11 23.97
N TYR A 46 -8.34 7.33 24.52
CA TYR A 46 -9.70 7.28 23.97
C TYR A 46 -10.41 8.62 24.19
N THR A 47 -10.84 9.26 23.11
CA THR A 47 -11.69 10.44 23.17
C THR A 47 -13.13 10.03 22.90
N ALA A 48 -13.96 9.95 23.95
CA ALA A 48 -15.39 9.81 23.78
C ALA A 48 -15.94 10.97 22.94
N ARG A 49 -16.96 10.72 22.14
CA ARG A 49 -17.66 11.77 21.40
C ARG A 49 -18.50 12.60 22.37
N THR A 50 -17.89 13.50 23.09
CA THR A 50 -18.61 14.50 23.88
C THR A 50 -18.90 15.72 23.02
N GLY A 51 -20.03 16.38 23.27
CA GLY A 51 -20.54 17.53 22.51
C GLY A 51 -19.63 18.76 22.38
N ALA A 52 -18.48 18.77 23.11
CA ALA A 52 -17.46 19.82 23.04
C ALA A 52 -16.78 19.97 21.65
N ARG A 53 -16.94 18.98 20.72
CA ARG A 53 -16.53 19.11 19.32
C ARG A 53 -17.48 19.97 18.47
N LYS A 54 -18.53 20.53 19.04
CA LYS A 54 -19.54 21.35 18.31
C LYS A 54 -18.99 22.69 17.79
N GLN A 55 -17.85 23.15 18.26
CA GLN A 55 -17.33 24.48 17.90
C GLN A 55 -16.25 24.48 16.78
N SER A 56 -15.73 23.33 16.37
CA SER A 56 -14.75 23.32 15.28
C SER A 56 -15.45 23.35 13.92
N ASP A 57 -15.00 24.23 13.02
CA ASP A 57 -15.48 24.32 11.65
C ASP A 57 -15.51 22.93 10.95
N VAL A 58 -16.66 22.55 10.42
CA VAL A 58 -16.87 21.27 9.73
C VAL A 58 -15.95 21.14 8.53
N ARG A 59 -15.64 22.26 7.84
CA ARG A 59 -14.73 22.31 6.71
C ARG A 59 -13.34 21.79 7.08
N THR A 60 -12.76 22.25 8.17
CA THR A 60 -11.41 21.82 8.61
C THR A 60 -11.37 20.36 9.02
N ARG A 61 -12.49 19.81 9.47
CA ARG A 61 -12.61 18.38 9.84
C ARG A 61 -12.80 17.47 8.63
N LEU A 62 -13.53 17.91 7.60
CA LEU A 62 -13.74 17.14 6.37
C LEU A 62 -12.57 17.27 5.40
N VAL A 63 -12.03 18.47 5.23
CA VAL A 63 -10.94 18.81 4.30
C VAL A 63 -9.84 19.56 5.06
N PRO A 64 -9.02 18.85 5.86
CA PRO A 64 -7.93 19.47 6.59
C PRO A 64 -6.89 20.07 5.63
N PRO A 65 -6.31 21.26 5.96
CA PRO A 65 -5.26 21.88 5.14
C PRO A 65 -3.98 21.03 5.15
N TYR A 66 -3.12 21.26 4.17
CA TYR A 66 -1.75 20.72 4.17
C TYR A 66 -0.89 21.41 5.22
N ALA A 67 0.00 20.64 5.86
CA ALA A 67 1.03 21.21 6.71
C ALA A 67 1.98 22.09 5.87
N ARG A 68 2.21 23.31 6.34
CA ARG A 68 3.15 24.24 5.71
C ARG A 68 4.44 24.27 6.54
N PRO A 69 5.61 24.43 5.91
CA PRO A 69 6.84 24.73 6.61
C PRO A 69 6.67 26.02 7.42
N SER A 70 7.37 26.12 8.55
CA SER A 70 7.29 27.33 9.38
C SER A 70 7.83 28.56 8.63
N ALA A 71 7.26 29.73 8.90
CA ALA A 71 7.77 30.99 8.34
C ALA A 71 9.24 31.22 8.73
N GLN A 72 9.64 30.77 9.92
CA GLN A 72 11.04 30.80 10.36
C GLN A 72 11.96 29.98 9.47
N LEU A 73 11.56 28.80 9.02
CA LEU A 73 12.36 27.98 8.11
C LEU A 73 12.61 28.72 6.79
N TRP A 74 11.57 29.33 6.22
CA TRP A 74 11.70 30.11 4.99
C TRP A 74 12.60 31.33 5.18
N ALA A 75 12.48 32.03 6.31
CA ALA A 75 13.35 33.17 6.64
C ALA A 75 14.83 32.74 6.82
N THR A 76 15.08 31.61 7.50
CA THR A 76 16.43 31.04 7.66
C THR A 76 17.08 30.67 6.32
N LEU A 77 16.26 30.21 5.35
CA LEU A 77 16.72 29.89 3.99
C LEU A 77 16.79 31.12 3.07
N GLY A 78 16.53 32.33 3.59
CA GLY A 78 16.52 33.57 2.82
C GLY A 78 15.38 33.70 1.80
N ILE A 79 14.33 32.86 1.92
CA ILE A 79 13.20 32.83 0.99
C ILE A 79 12.12 33.80 1.46
N ARG A 80 11.73 34.72 0.61
CA ARG A 80 10.67 35.69 0.89
C ARG A 80 9.32 34.99 1.01
N ALA A 81 8.44 35.47 1.89
CA ALA A 81 7.11 34.92 2.12
C ALA A 81 6.26 34.85 0.82
N GLU A 82 6.43 35.79 -0.09
CA GLU A 82 5.72 35.82 -1.38
C GLU A 82 6.09 34.67 -2.30
N THR A 83 7.36 34.24 -2.27
CA THR A 83 7.86 33.11 -3.07
C THR A 83 7.68 31.77 -2.38
N ALA A 84 7.43 31.74 -1.08
CA ALA A 84 7.27 30.51 -0.29
C ALA A 84 6.14 29.62 -0.85
N ALA A 85 5.01 30.18 -1.28
CA ALA A 85 3.91 29.43 -1.87
C ALA A 85 4.26 28.77 -3.22
N VAL A 86 5.19 29.33 -3.97
CA VAL A 86 5.72 28.74 -5.21
C VAL A 86 6.64 27.58 -4.85
N TRP A 87 7.56 27.79 -3.92
CA TRP A 87 8.46 26.74 -3.44
C TRP A 87 7.71 25.57 -2.80
N GLU A 88 6.65 25.81 -2.05
CA GLU A 88 5.79 24.73 -1.52
C GLU A 88 5.18 23.87 -2.64
N ARG A 89 4.77 24.49 -3.75
CA ARG A 89 4.25 23.75 -4.93
C ARG A 89 5.34 22.98 -5.65
N VAL A 90 6.53 23.60 -5.82
CA VAL A 90 7.70 22.94 -6.43
C VAL A 90 8.13 21.73 -5.59
N LEU A 91 8.35 21.92 -4.29
CA LEU A 91 8.76 20.84 -3.37
C LEU A 91 7.72 19.73 -3.27
N ALA A 92 6.43 20.04 -3.45
CA ALA A 92 5.37 19.04 -3.46
C ALA A 92 5.52 18.01 -4.61
N TRP A 93 6.29 18.31 -5.64
CA TRP A 93 6.61 17.40 -6.75
C TRP A 93 8.10 17.05 -6.80
N ALA A 94 9.00 18.01 -6.61
CA ALA A 94 10.44 17.78 -6.69
C ALA A 94 10.91 16.74 -5.66
N GLY A 95 10.41 16.80 -4.43
CA GLY A 95 10.74 15.78 -3.41
C GLY A 95 10.34 14.36 -3.81
N PRO A 96 9.06 14.11 -4.14
CA PRO A 96 8.63 12.81 -4.67
C PRO A 96 9.37 12.34 -5.91
N LEU A 97 9.66 13.23 -6.87
CA LEU A 97 10.42 12.90 -8.08
C LEU A 97 11.87 12.54 -7.77
N LEU A 98 12.52 13.24 -6.84
CA LEU A 98 13.88 12.89 -6.40
C LEU A 98 13.92 11.51 -5.74
N VAL A 99 12.97 11.19 -4.86
CA VAL A 99 12.86 9.86 -4.24
C VAL A 99 12.63 8.79 -5.29
N ALA A 100 11.76 9.06 -6.28
CA ALA A 100 11.51 8.13 -7.39
C ALA A 100 12.74 7.96 -8.29
N LEU A 101 13.51 9.02 -8.54
CA LEU A 101 14.77 8.94 -9.28
C LEU A 101 15.78 8.04 -8.58
N VAL A 102 15.98 8.23 -7.28
CA VAL A 102 16.82 7.33 -6.47
C VAL A 102 16.32 5.89 -6.56
N ALA A 103 15.01 5.68 -6.41
CA ALA A 103 14.41 4.36 -6.54
C ALA A 103 14.64 3.75 -7.92
N GLY A 104 14.54 4.56 -9.00
CA GLY A 104 14.82 4.13 -10.36
C GLY A 104 16.27 3.71 -10.54
N VAL A 105 17.23 4.52 -10.09
CA VAL A 105 18.66 4.17 -10.14
C VAL A 105 18.92 2.81 -9.46
N LEU A 106 18.39 2.61 -8.25
CA LEU A 106 18.56 1.34 -7.52
C LEU A 106 17.96 0.13 -8.25
N ARG A 107 16.87 0.31 -9.01
CA ARG A 107 16.15 -0.78 -9.69
C ARG A 107 16.72 -1.08 -11.06
N PHE A 108 17.14 -0.07 -11.80
CA PHE A 108 17.66 -0.24 -13.16
C PHE A 108 19.17 -0.51 -13.22
N ALA A 109 19.94 -0.17 -12.17
CA ALA A 109 21.36 -0.44 -12.12
C ALA A 109 21.62 -1.96 -12.27
N HIS A 110 22.30 -2.35 -13.36
CA HIS A 110 22.63 -3.76 -13.68
C HIS A 110 21.39 -4.68 -13.67
N LEU A 111 20.24 -4.23 -14.22
CA LEU A 111 18.97 -4.97 -14.19
C LEU A 111 19.05 -6.36 -14.85
N GLY A 112 19.80 -6.50 -15.95
CA GLY A 112 20.02 -7.78 -16.62
C GLY A 112 20.91 -8.78 -15.86
N SER A 113 21.40 -8.42 -14.64
CA SER A 113 22.22 -9.31 -13.81
C SER A 113 21.41 -9.86 -12.61
N PRO A 114 21.56 -11.15 -12.28
CA PRO A 114 22.36 -12.17 -12.98
C PRO A 114 21.81 -12.50 -14.37
N LYS A 115 22.68 -12.87 -15.33
CA LYS A 115 22.28 -13.37 -16.64
C LYS A 115 21.78 -14.82 -16.53
N ALA A 116 20.67 -14.98 -15.84
CA ALA A 116 20.04 -16.25 -15.55
C ALA A 116 18.53 -16.07 -15.51
N VAL A 117 17.79 -17.13 -15.77
CA VAL A 117 16.37 -17.24 -15.43
C VAL A 117 16.31 -17.62 -13.95
N ILE A 118 15.78 -16.74 -13.11
CA ILE A 118 15.77 -16.92 -11.66
C ILE A 118 14.37 -17.19 -11.13
N PHE A 119 14.27 -18.17 -10.24
CA PHE A 119 13.01 -18.54 -9.57
C PHE A 119 11.84 -18.70 -10.57
N ASP A 120 10.71 -18.07 -10.32
CA ASP A 120 9.50 -18.17 -11.16
C ASP A 120 9.60 -17.44 -12.52
N GLU A 121 10.72 -16.76 -12.84
CA GLU A 121 10.95 -16.26 -14.19
C GLU A 121 10.90 -17.39 -15.22
N THR A 122 11.25 -18.63 -14.82
CA THR A 122 11.14 -19.83 -15.68
C THR A 122 9.71 -20.10 -16.18
N TYR A 123 8.71 -19.56 -15.52
CA TYR A 123 7.32 -19.62 -15.95
C TYR A 123 6.90 -18.30 -16.61
N TYR A 124 7.00 -17.20 -15.88
CA TYR A 124 6.36 -15.94 -16.26
C TYR A 124 7.01 -15.24 -17.45
N ALA A 125 8.33 -15.34 -17.65
CA ALA A 125 8.97 -14.78 -18.83
C ALA A 125 8.50 -15.54 -20.10
N LYS A 126 8.50 -16.86 -20.06
CA LYS A 126 8.04 -17.69 -21.20
C LYS A 126 6.56 -17.50 -21.50
N ASP A 127 5.73 -17.48 -20.47
CA ASP A 127 4.27 -17.25 -20.62
C ASP A 127 4.00 -15.84 -21.16
N ALA A 128 4.77 -14.83 -20.71
CA ALA A 128 4.64 -13.46 -21.17
C ALA A 128 5.02 -13.31 -22.65
N TRP A 129 6.12 -13.93 -23.06
CA TRP A 129 6.52 -13.97 -24.46
C TRP A 129 5.45 -14.60 -25.36
N ALA A 130 4.91 -15.76 -24.96
CA ALA A 130 3.82 -16.39 -25.71
C ALA A 130 2.57 -15.51 -25.74
N THR A 131 2.19 -14.96 -24.60
CA THR A 131 0.98 -14.12 -24.48
C THR A 131 1.06 -12.87 -25.35
N ILE A 132 2.22 -12.20 -25.47
CA ILE A 132 2.37 -10.98 -26.27
C ILE A 132 2.25 -11.25 -27.78
N TRP A 133 2.68 -12.43 -28.24
CA TRP A 133 2.71 -12.75 -29.65
C TRP A 133 1.49 -13.53 -30.16
N GLN A 134 0.89 -14.39 -29.34
CA GLN A 134 -0.25 -15.23 -29.75
C GLN A 134 -1.53 -15.02 -28.95
N GLY A 135 -1.47 -14.21 -27.86
CA GLY A 135 -2.63 -13.88 -27.03
C GLY A 135 -2.94 -14.87 -25.92
N TYR A 136 -2.21 -15.97 -25.82
CA TYR A 136 -2.36 -17.01 -24.79
C TYR A 136 -1.01 -17.69 -24.51
N GLU A 137 -0.94 -18.43 -23.44
CA GLU A 137 0.28 -19.10 -22.97
C GLU A 137 0.55 -20.40 -23.73
N ALA A 138 1.85 -20.72 -23.89
CA ALA A 138 2.31 -21.90 -24.63
C ALA A 138 2.93 -22.95 -23.71
N SER A 139 2.90 -24.20 -24.16
CA SER A 139 3.63 -25.32 -23.55
C SER A 139 5.08 -25.34 -24.04
N TRP A 140 6.02 -25.00 -23.16
CA TRP A 140 7.43 -24.92 -23.51
C TRP A 140 8.16 -26.25 -23.26
N PRO A 141 9.14 -26.60 -24.11
CA PRO A 141 10.00 -27.77 -23.89
C PRO A 141 10.76 -27.66 -22.55
N LYS A 142 11.05 -28.81 -21.94
CA LYS A 142 11.91 -28.88 -20.75
C LYS A 142 13.31 -28.33 -21.10
N ASP A 143 13.93 -27.68 -20.11
CA ASP A 143 15.30 -27.13 -20.20
C ASP A 143 15.52 -26.05 -21.26
N ILE A 144 14.46 -25.47 -21.84
CA ILE A 144 14.56 -24.42 -22.86
C ILE A 144 15.24 -23.14 -22.35
N ASP A 145 15.25 -22.91 -21.04
CA ASP A 145 15.81 -21.71 -20.40
C ASP A 145 17.29 -21.48 -20.77
N LYS A 146 18.06 -22.54 -20.90
CA LYS A 146 19.47 -22.46 -21.37
C LYS A 146 19.58 -21.99 -22.81
N SER A 147 18.69 -22.45 -23.67
CA SER A 147 18.66 -22.05 -25.08
C SER A 147 18.22 -20.60 -25.24
N ILE A 148 17.24 -20.13 -24.44
CA ILE A 148 16.80 -18.73 -24.40
C ILE A 148 17.98 -17.83 -23.98
N LEU A 149 18.73 -18.20 -22.94
CA LEU A 149 19.88 -17.41 -22.47
C LEU A 149 21.05 -17.40 -23.46
N ALA A 150 21.24 -18.49 -24.22
CA ALA A 150 22.35 -18.61 -25.19
C ALA A 150 22.03 -17.88 -26.52
N ASN A 151 20.83 -18.01 -27.02
CA ASN A 151 20.38 -17.41 -28.29
C ASN A 151 18.86 -17.21 -28.28
N PRO A 152 18.34 -16.12 -27.70
CA PRO A 152 16.91 -15.87 -27.61
C PRO A 152 16.22 -15.80 -28.97
N ASP A 153 16.87 -15.24 -29.98
CA ASP A 153 16.31 -15.10 -31.35
C ASP A 153 16.19 -16.45 -32.09
N GLY A 154 16.93 -17.45 -31.66
CA GLY A 154 16.89 -18.82 -32.21
C GLY A 154 15.79 -19.70 -31.61
N VAL A 155 15.05 -19.21 -30.61
CA VAL A 155 14.00 -19.98 -29.94
C VAL A 155 12.64 -19.66 -30.58
N GLY A 156 12.09 -20.66 -31.30
CA GLY A 156 10.74 -20.55 -31.87
C GLY A 156 9.64 -20.51 -30.82
N LEU A 157 8.55 -19.79 -31.12
CA LEU A 157 7.37 -19.76 -30.26
C LEU A 157 6.63 -21.12 -30.37
N PRO A 158 6.39 -21.84 -29.25
CA PRO A 158 5.59 -23.06 -29.29
C PRO A 158 4.13 -22.76 -29.66
N LEU A 159 3.52 -23.63 -30.42
CA LEU A 159 2.12 -23.51 -30.88
C LEU A 159 1.13 -24.22 -29.93
N ASP A 160 1.60 -25.19 -29.15
CA ASP A 160 0.75 -25.94 -28.22
C ASP A 160 0.38 -25.08 -27.01
N PRO A 161 -0.92 -25.01 -26.64
CA PRO A 161 -1.36 -24.22 -25.50
C PRO A 161 -0.83 -24.78 -24.18
N GLY A 162 -0.40 -23.88 -23.28
CA GLY A 162 0.06 -24.21 -21.93
C GLY A 162 -1.03 -24.02 -20.89
N TYR A 163 -1.15 -24.96 -19.94
CA TYR A 163 -1.96 -24.77 -18.75
C TYR A 163 -1.22 -23.90 -17.74
N VAL A 164 -1.81 -22.78 -17.36
CA VAL A 164 -1.22 -21.85 -16.37
C VAL A 164 -2.25 -21.45 -15.32
N VAL A 165 -1.76 -21.13 -14.13
CA VAL A 165 -2.59 -21.00 -12.92
C VAL A 165 -2.83 -19.56 -12.46
N HIS A 166 -2.49 -18.57 -13.29
CA HIS A 166 -2.69 -17.16 -12.98
C HIS A 166 -3.29 -16.42 -14.19
N PRO A 167 -4.18 -15.43 -13.96
CA PRO A 167 -4.75 -14.61 -15.01
C PRO A 167 -3.70 -13.82 -15.79
N PRO A 168 -4.02 -13.28 -16.99
CA PRO A 168 -3.00 -12.86 -17.96
C PRO A 168 -2.40 -11.46 -17.75
N VAL A 169 -2.97 -10.55 -16.91
CA VAL A 169 -2.50 -9.14 -16.80
C VAL A 169 -1.01 -9.04 -16.49
N GLY A 170 -0.52 -9.83 -15.52
CA GLY A 170 0.90 -9.78 -15.14
C GLY A 170 1.81 -10.21 -16.28
N LYS A 171 1.39 -11.21 -17.05
CA LYS A 171 2.11 -11.72 -18.22
C LYS A 171 2.10 -10.69 -19.37
N TRP A 172 0.97 -10.03 -19.63
CA TRP A 172 0.90 -8.89 -20.55
C TRP A 172 1.88 -7.78 -20.17
N VAL A 173 1.98 -7.46 -18.88
CA VAL A 173 2.90 -6.42 -18.40
C VAL A 173 4.36 -6.82 -18.61
N ILE A 174 4.74 -8.05 -18.25
CA ILE A 174 6.12 -8.57 -18.44
C ILE A 174 6.43 -8.61 -19.94
N GLY A 175 5.53 -9.19 -20.76
CA GLY A 175 5.69 -9.31 -22.20
C GLY A 175 5.83 -7.97 -22.93
N LEU A 176 5.25 -6.88 -22.41
CA LEU A 176 5.49 -5.55 -22.96
C LEU A 176 6.96 -5.14 -22.85
N GLY A 177 7.64 -5.51 -21.77
CA GLY A 177 9.08 -5.28 -21.62
C GLY A 177 9.91 -6.13 -22.60
N GLU A 178 9.54 -7.39 -22.75
CA GLU A 178 10.15 -8.30 -23.72
C GLU A 178 9.94 -7.84 -25.16
N TRP A 179 8.76 -7.37 -25.48
CA TRP A 179 8.47 -6.80 -26.81
C TRP A 179 9.33 -5.58 -27.14
N MET A 180 9.62 -4.72 -26.14
CA MET A 180 10.41 -3.51 -26.35
C MET A 180 11.92 -3.76 -26.38
N PHE A 181 12.42 -4.73 -25.61
CA PHE A 181 13.85 -4.88 -25.32
C PHE A 181 14.42 -6.26 -25.63
N GLY A 182 13.57 -7.21 -26.04
CA GLY A 182 13.98 -8.57 -26.37
C GLY A 182 13.69 -9.60 -25.29
N PHE A 183 13.77 -10.87 -25.68
CA PHE A 183 13.50 -12.02 -24.81
C PHE A 183 14.75 -12.40 -23.99
N ASP A 184 15.18 -11.50 -23.12
CA ASP A 184 16.36 -11.64 -22.28
C ASP A 184 16.12 -11.13 -20.83
N PRO A 185 17.06 -11.33 -19.89
CA PRO A 185 16.91 -10.90 -18.51
C PRO A 185 16.62 -9.40 -18.32
N PHE A 186 17.10 -8.53 -19.19
CA PHE A 186 16.77 -7.11 -19.13
C PHE A 186 15.34 -6.87 -19.60
N GLY A 187 14.92 -7.48 -20.71
CA GLY A 187 13.59 -7.31 -21.31
C GLY A 187 12.49 -7.74 -20.34
N TRP A 188 12.51 -8.96 -19.83
CA TRP A 188 11.44 -9.42 -18.93
C TRP A 188 11.42 -8.73 -17.55
N ARG A 189 12.56 -8.18 -17.05
CA ARG A 189 12.63 -7.43 -15.80
C ARG A 189 12.31 -5.95 -15.95
N PHE A 190 12.31 -5.41 -17.16
CA PHE A 190 12.16 -3.97 -17.39
C PHE A 190 10.87 -3.40 -16.81
N MET A 191 9.73 -4.02 -17.11
CA MET A 191 8.44 -3.50 -16.66
C MET A 191 8.25 -3.61 -15.15
N THR A 192 8.76 -4.65 -14.51
CA THR A 192 8.74 -4.75 -13.04
C THR A 192 9.62 -3.66 -12.40
N ALA A 193 10.77 -3.33 -12.97
CA ALA A 193 11.61 -2.23 -12.50
C ALA A 193 10.93 -0.86 -12.67
N LEU A 194 10.25 -0.64 -13.79
CA LEU A 194 9.49 0.56 -14.05
C LEU A 194 8.31 0.71 -13.08
N LEU A 195 7.49 -0.33 -12.92
CA LEU A 195 6.35 -0.32 -11.99
C LEU A 195 6.82 -0.17 -10.54
N GLY A 196 7.93 -0.81 -10.15
CA GLY A 196 8.56 -0.63 -8.84
C GLY A 196 9.00 0.82 -8.60
N THR A 197 9.57 1.47 -9.60
CA THR A 197 9.96 2.90 -9.54
C THR A 197 8.73 3.81 -9.42
N LEU A 198 7.73 3.60 -10.27
CA LEU A 198 6.49 4.38 -10.27
C LEU A 198 5.68 4.18 -8.99
N SER A 199 5.71 2.99 -8.39
CA SER A 199 5.05 2.72 -7.11
C SER A 199 5.65 3.55 -5.96
N VAL A 200 6.97 3.78 -5.96
CA VAL A 200 7.63 4.68 -5.00
C VAL A 200 7.13 6.12 -5.16
N LEU A 201 7.08 6.64 -6.39
CA LEU A 201 6.50 7.95 -6.67
C LEU A 201 5.05 8.04 -6.19
N MET A 202 4.27 7.02 -6.51
CA MET A 202 2.86 6.92 -6.13
C MET A 202 2.70 6.91 -4.60
N LEU A 203 3.53 6.15 -3.87
CA LEU A 203 3.50 6.10 -2.42
C LEU A 203 3.85 7.45 -1.79
N CYS A 204 4.85 8.19 -2.32
CA CYS A 204 5.14 9.56 -1.90
C CYS A 204 3.90 10.46 -2.03
N ARG A 205 3.18 10.37 -3.14
CA ARG A 205 1.97 11.19 -3.41
C ARG A 205 0.79 10.78 -2.54
N ILE A 206 0.61 9.48 -2.31
CA ILE A 206 -0.41 8.94 -1.40
C ILE A 206 -0.12 9.36 0.03
N GLY A 207 1.10 9.16 0.52
CA GLY A 207 1.52 9.56 1.87
C GLY A 207 1.37 11.05 2.10
N ARG A 208 1.79 11.89 1.12
CA ARG A 208 1.57 13.35 1.17
C ARG A 208 0.08 13.69 1.35
N ARG A 209 -0.81 13.02 0.61
CA ARG A 209 -2.26 13.27 0.70
C ARG A 209 -2.83 12.75 2.01
N LEU A 210 -2.40 11.58 2.45
CA LEU A 210 -2.85 10.93 3.67
C LEU A 210 -2.47 11.73 4.92
N PHE A 211 -1.20 12.13 5.02
CA PHE A 211 -0.65 12.85 6.17
C PHE A 211 -0.71 14.38 6.03
N ARG A 212 -1.13 14.89 4.88
CA ARG A 212 -1.10 16.32 4.55
C ARG A 212 0.31 16.93 4.69
N SER A 213 1.35 16.15 4.48
CA SER A 213 2.76 16.53 4.63
C SER A 213 3.59 15.95 3.49
N THR A 214 4.30 16.81 2.74
CA THR A 214 5.23 16.37 1.68
C THR A 214 6.37 15.57 2.29
N PHE A 215 6.90 16.01 3.43
CA PHE A 215 7.98 15.31 4.14
C PHE A 215 7.60 13.86 4.48
N LEU A 216 6.47 13.65 5.15
CA LEU A 216 6.02 12.30 5.51
C LEU A 216 5.67 11.44 4.28
N GLY A 217 5.20 12.07 3.20
CA GLY A 217 5.00 11.39 1.93
C GLY A 217 6.33 10.90 1.32
N CYS A 218 7.33 11.79 1.23
CA CYS A 218 8.66 11.43 0.75
C CYS A 218 9.34 10.39 1.65
N LEU A 219 9.15 10.48 2.97
CA LEU A 219 9.66 9.48 3.91
C LEU A 219 9.07 8.10 3.62
N ALA A 220 7.75 7.98 3.44
CA ALA A 220 7.13 6.70 3.11
C ALA A 220 7.67 6.12 1.82
N GLY A 221 7.83 6.95 0.77
CA GLY A 221 8.45 6.51 -0.48
C GLY A 221 9.92 6.13 -0.35
N LEU A 222 10.70 6.88 0.43
CA LEU A 222 12.12 6.55 0.70
C LEU A 222 12.24 5.19 1.40
N LEU A 223 11.43 4.94 2.44
CA LEU A 223 11.40 3.66 3.14
C LEU A 223 11.11 2.50 2.18
N MET A 224 10.15 2.66 1.24
CA MET A 224 9.87 1.65 0.22
C MET A 224 10.99 1.56 -0.84
N ALA A 225 11.68 2.67 -1.15
CA ALA A 225 12.81 2.65 -2.08
C ALA A 225 13.97 1.81 -1.56
N VAL A 226 14.16 1.79 -0.23
CA VAL A 226 15.21 1.05 0.48
C VAL A 226 14.66 -0.20 1.20
N ASP A 227 13.55 -0.74 0.77
CA ASP A 227 13.08 -2.06 1.20
C ASP A 227 13.62 -3.15 0.29
N GLY A 228 14.28 -4.16 0.90
CA GLY A 228 14.92 -5.24 0.16
C GLY A 228 13.95 -6.12 -0.61
N LEU A 229 12.81 -6.49 0.00
CA LEU A 229 11.79 -7.30 -0.68
C LEU A 229 11.24 -6.56 -1.90
N HIS A 230 10.84 -5.29 -1.73
CA HIS A 230 10.32 -4.50 -2.83
C HIS A 230 11.38 -4.27 -3.93
N LEU A 231 12.66 -4.14 -3.56
CA LEU A 231 13.75 -4.02 -4.53
C LEU A 231 13.93 -5.30 -5.34
N VAL A 232 14.06 -6.46 -4.70
CA VAL A 232 14.23 -7.76 -5.36
C VAL A 232 13.05 -8.03 -6.29
N MET A 233 11.81 -7.88 -5.80
CA MET A 233 10.60 -8.05 -6.58
C MET A 233 10.50 -7.08 -7.77
N SER A 234 11.08 -5.89 -7.67
CA SER A 234 11.17 -4.93 -8.78
C SER A 234 12.23 -5.30 -9.83
N ARG A 235 13.13 -6.24 -9.53
CA ARG A 235 14.24 -6.66 -10.38
C ARG A 235 14.09 -8.11 -10.87
N THR A 236 12.91 -8.68 -10.63
CA THR A 236 12.56 -10.05 -11.02
C THR A 236 11.20 -10.02 -11.71
N ALA A 237 11.02 -10.78 -12.78
CA ALA A 237 9.77 -10.83 -13.53
C ALA A 237 8.72 -11.70 -12.82
N LEU A 238 8.21 -11.23 -11.68
CA LEU A 238 7.16 -11.88 -10.91
C LEU A 238 5.86 -11.08 -10.92
N LEU A 239 4.74 -11.79 -10.85
CA LEU A 239 3.38 -11.22 -10.92
C LEU A 239 3.02 -10.39 -9.68
N ASP A 240 3.61 -10.71 -8.51
CA ASP A 240 3.23 -10.10 -7.23
C ASP A 240 3.55 -8.61 -7.15
N LEU A 241 4.61 -8.14 -7.82
CA LEU A 241 4.90 -6.71 -7.91
C LEU A 241 3.85 -5.98 -8.77
N VAL A 242 3.41 -6.61 -9.86
CA VAL A 242 2.35 -6.05 -10.73
C VAL A 242 1.04 -5.96 -9.96
N LEU A 243 0.69 -7.00 -9.21
CA LEU A 243 -0.45 -7.01 -8.28
C LEU A 243 -0.35 -5.86 -7.28
N MET A 244 0.77 -5.74 -6.57
CA MET A 244 1.04 -4.67 -5.59
C MET A 244 0.87 -3.28 -6.20
N PHE A 245 1.40 -3.06 -7.41
CA PHE A 245 1.30 -1.79 -8.12
C PHE A 245 -0.16 -1.37 -8.34
N PHE A 246 -1.00 -2.27 -8.87
CA PHE A 246 -2.40 -1.97 -9.12
C PHE A 246 -3.22 -1.83 -7.83
N VAL A 247 -2.91 -2.61 -6.80
CA VAL A 247 -3.50 -2.44 -5.45
C VAL A 247 -3.17 -1.07 -4.87
N LEU A 248 -1.93 -0.63 -4.97
CA LEU A 248 -1.51 0.70 -4.51
C LEU A 248 -2.15 1.83 -5.33
N ALA A 249 -2.28 1.66 -6.65
CA ALA A 249 -2.96 2.61 -7.53
C ALA A 249 -4.46 2.75 -7.19
N ALA A 250 -5.13 1.63 -6.91
CA ALA A 250 -6.51 1.62 -6.44
C ALA A 250 -6.66 2.35 -5.11
N PHE A 251 -5.80 2.06 -4.13
CA PHE A 251 -5.80 2.75 -2.84
C PHE A 251 -5.61 4.27 -3.01
N GLY A 252 -4.63 4.67 -3.81
CA GLY A 252 -4.38 6.08 -4.13
C GLY A 252 -5.59 6.77 -4.76
N SER A 253 -6.25 6.09 -5.70
CA SER A 253 -7.46 6.57 -6.36
C SER A 253 -8.62 6.74 -5.37
N LEU A 254 -8.83 5.80 -4.45
CA LEU A 254 -9.84 5.90 -3.39
C LEU A 254 -9.55 7.02 -2.39
N VAL A 255 -8.28 7.29 -2.08
CA VAL A 255 -7.89 8.43 -1.23
C VAL A 255 -8.20 9.77 -1.93
N ILE A 256 -7.97 9.86 -3.25
CA ILE A 256 -8.35 11.05 -4.05
C ILE A 256 -9.87 11.20 -4.09
N ASP A 257 -10.58 10.12 -4.36
CA ASP A 257 -12.04 10.09 -4.41
C ASP A 257 -12.67 10.57 -3.10
N ARG A 258 -12.17 10.04 -1.98
CA ARG A 258 -12.56 10.45 -0.63
C ARG A 258 -12.42 11.97 -0.40
N ASP A 259 -11.28 12.53 -0.78
CA ASP A 259 -11.02 13.97 -0.58
C ASP A 259 -11.96 14.82 -1.44
N LYS A 260 -12.20 14.42 -2.69
CA LYS A 260 -13.13 15.13 -3.60
C LYS A 260 -14.57 15.03 -3.15
N ALA A 261 -15.03 13.85 -2.70
CA ALA A 261 -16.36 13.66 -2.16
C ALA A 261 -16.61 14.52 -0.92
N ARG A 262 -15.63 14.61 -0.01
CA ARG A 262 -15.70 15.49 1.17
C ARG A 262 -15.69 16.96 0.81
N ALA A 263 -14.94 17.38 -0.18
CA ALA A 263 -14.94 18.75 -0.67
C ALA A 263 -16.32 19.14 -1.24
N ARG A 264 -16.97 18.25 -2.00
CA ARG A 264 -18.34 18.46 -2.50
C ARG A 264 -19.34 18.59 -1.36
N LEU A 265 -19.23 17.73 -0.35
CA LEU A 265 -20.11 17.79 0.81
C LEU A 265 -19.95 19.13 1.56
N VAL A 266 -18.70 19.58 1.78
CA VAL A 266 -18.40 20.90 2.38
C VAL A 266 -18.98 22.04 1.58
N ALA A 267 -18.88 21.99 0.25
CA ALA A 267 -19.39 23.07 -0.62
C ALA A 267 -20.91 23.23 -0.57
N ALA A 268 -21.64 22.17 -0.20
CA ALA A 268 -23.10 22.20 -0.07
C ALA A 268 -23.59 22.59 1.33
N LEU A 269 -22.72 22.56 2.35
CA LEU A 269 -23.11 22.88 3.72
C LEU A 269 -23.24 24.39 3.94
N PRO A 270 -24.15 24.85 4.81
CA PRO A 270 -24.34 26.27 5.11
C PRO A 270 -23.11 26.87 5.80
N VAL A 271 -22.89 28.16 5.52
CA VAL A 271 -21.85 28.98 6.15
C VAL A 271 -22.52 30.02 7.03
N ASP A 272 -22.07 30.18 8.27
CA ASP A 272 -22.57 31.20 9.18
C ASP A 272 -22.02 32.59 8.90
N GLY A 273 -22.51 33.59 9.64
CA GLY A 273 -22.04 34.98 9.52
C GLY A 273 -20.58 35.22 9.87
N GLU A 274 -19.92 34.21 10.50
CA GLU A 274 -18.48 34.25 10.83
C GLU A 274 -17.64 33.46 9.79
N GLY A 275 -18.22 33.02 8.68
CA GLY A 275 -17.54 32.29 7.62
C GLY A 275 -17.24 30.82 7.96
N ARG A 276 -17.83 30.26 9.04
CA ARG A 276 -17.63 28.85 9.45
C ARG A 276 -18.67 27.96 8.82
N THR A 277 -18.25 26.82 8.29
CA THR A 277 -19.17 25.80 7.75
C THR A 277 -19.87 25.07 8.91
N ARG A 278 -21.20 25.09 8.88
CA ARG A 278 -22.05 24.47 9.90
C ARG A 278 -22.53 23.09 9.46
N PRO A 279 -22.75 22.16 10.42
CA PRO A 279 -23.37 20.88 10.09
C PRO A 279 -24.84 21.06 9.73
N ASP A 280 -25.32 20.29 8.75
CA ASP A 280 -26.73 20.24 8.34
C ASP A 280 -27.15 18.79 8.13
N ALA A 281 -28.13 18.32 8.90
CA ALA A 281 -28.57 16.93 8.88
C ALA A 281 -29.25 16.58 7.55
N ARG A 282 -30.08 17.47 7.01
CA ARG A 282 -30.82 17.23 5.76
C ARG A 282 -29.84 17.10 4.59
N ILE A 283 -28.92 18.04 4.45
CA ILE A 283 -27.90 18.00 3.39
C ILE A 283 -27.03 16.75 3.54
N ALA A 284 -26.57 16.46 4.77
CA ALA A 284 -25.72 15.30 5.06
C ALA A 284 -26.39 13.96 4.75
N GLU A 285 -27.73 13.86 4.82
CA GLU A 285 -28.47 12.61 4.57
C GLU A 285 -28.98 12.49 3.14
N THR A 286 -29.29 13.60 2.46
CA THR A 286 -29.96 13.57 1.15
C THR A 286 -29.06 13.88 -0.03
N LEU A 287 -27.93 14.60 0.19
CA LEU A 287 -27.03 15.00 -0.90
C LEU A 287 -26.42 13.78 -1.59
N GLY A 288 -26.60 13.69 -2.91
CA GLY A 288 -25.85 12.78 -3.76
C GLY A 288 -24.44 13.32 -4.02
N LEU A 289 -23.40 12.48 -3.87
CA LEU A 289 -22.02 12.89 -4.07
C LEU A 289 -21.61 12.97 -5.56
N GLY A 290 -22.54 12.70 -6.49
CA GLY A 290 -22.36 12.85 -7.92
C GLY A 290 -21.36 11.91 -8.55
N TRP A 291 -20.86 12.28 -9.75
CA TRP A 291 -19.89 11.50 -10.52
C TRP A 291 -18.54 11.37 -9.78
N ARG A 292 -18.05 10.12 -9.66
CA ARG A 292 -16.85 9.77 -8.88
C ARG A 292 -15.82 9.02 -9.73
N PRO A 293 -15.14 9.70 -10.68
CA PRO A 293 -14.25 9.06 -11.66
C PRO A 293 -13.06 8.34 -11.00
N TYR A 294 -12.59 8.81 -9.85
CA TYR A 294 -11.50 8.14 -9.14
C TYR A 294 -11.92 6.83 -8.48
N ARG A 295 -13.22 6.67 -8.19
CA ARG A 295 -13.76 5.38 -7.71
C ARG A 295 -13.83 4.38 -8.86
N ILE A 296 -14.22 4.82 -10.06
CA ILE A 296 -14.18 4.00 -11.28
C ILE A 296 -12.74 3.61 -11.60
N LEU A 297 -11.79 4.57 -11.54
CA LEU A 297 -10.36 4.28 -11.71
C LEU A 297 -9.86 3.24 -10.70
N ALA A 298 -10.32 3.30 -9.45
CA ALA A 298 -10.02 2.28 -8.46
C ALA A 298 -10.60 0.92 -8.86
N GLY A 299 -11.82 0.88 -9.42
CA GLY A 299 -12.42 -0.34 -10.00
C GLY A 299 -11.58 -0.92 -11.14
N VAL A 300 -11.10 -0.08 -12.06
CA VAL A 300 -10.18 -0.50 -13.13
C VAL A 300 -8.89 -1.09 -12.55
N CYS A 301 -8.25 -0.39 -11.62
CA CYS A 301 -7.01 -0.88 -11.00
C CYS A 301 -7.23 -2.20 -10.22
N LEU A 302 -8.37 -2.36 -9.54
CA LEU A 302 -8.70 -3.60 -8.82
C LEU A 302 -9.02 -4.74 -9.80
N GLY A 303 -9.62 -4.45 -10.96
CA GLY A 303 -9.80 -5.41 -12.04
C GLY A 303 -8.46 -5.87 -12.62
N LEU A 304 -7.50 -4.97 -12.83
CA LEU A 304 -6.14 -5.29 -13.25
C LEU A 304 -5.39 -6.09 -12.18
N ALA A 305 -5.57 -5.75 -10.91
CA ALA A 305 -5.01 -6.51 -9.78
C ALA A 305 -5.57 -7.94 -9.75
N PHE A 306 -6.89 -8.09 -9.87
CA PHE A 306 -7.56 -9.40 -9.95
C PHE A 306 -7.13 -10.18 -11.19
N GLY A 307 -7.03 -9.52 -12.36
CA GLY A 307 -6.50 -10.10 -13.59
C GLY A 307 -5.00 -10.42 -13.57
N THR A 308 -4.29 -10.06 -12.49
CA THR A 308 -2.91 -10.49 -12.24
C THR A 308 -2.87 -11.73 -11.34
N LYS A 309 -3.54 -11.67 -10.20
CA LYS A 309 -3.71 -12.78 -9.24
C LYS A 309 -5.05 -12.65 -8.50
N TRP A 310 -5.68 -13.74 -8.14
CA TRP A 310 -6.99 -13.77 -7.47
C TRP A 310 -7.05 -13.04 -6.13
N ASN A 311 -5.91 -12.83 -5.48
CA ASN A 311 -5.81 -12.00 -4.27
C ASN A 311 -6.37 -10.58 -4.49
N GLY A 312 -6.34 -10.08 -5.72
CA GLY A 312 -6.95 -8.81 -6.10
C GLY A 312 -8.45 -8.74 -5.79
N LEU A 313 -9.18 -9.86 -5.88
CA LEU A 313 -10.60 -9.94 -5.51
C LEU A 313 -10.84 -9.69 -4.02
N ILE A 314 -9.97 -10.22 -3.16
CA ILE A 314 -10.06 -10.00 -1.71
C ILE A 314 -9.78 -8.54 -1.39
N VAL A 315 -8.79 -7.95 -2.03
CA VAL A 315 -8.49 -6.52 -1.89
C VAL A 315 -9.68 -5.66 -2.35
N LEU A 316 -10.36 -6.03 -3.44
CA LEU A 316 -11.58 -5.37 -3.91
C LEU A 316 -12.68 -5.35 -2.83
N ALA A 317 -12.88 -6.48 -2.14
CA ALA A 317 -13.86 -6.56 -1.04
C ALA A 317 -13.48 -5.64 0.13
N PHE A 318 -12.23 -5.69 0.60
CA PHE A 318 -11.75 -4.83 1.70
C PHE A 318 -11.85 -3.33 1.35
N PHE A 319 -11.40 -2.94 0.16
CA PHE A 319 -11.41 -1.54 -0.26
C PHE A 319 -12.83 -1.05 -0.60
N GLY A 320 -13.70 -1.92 -1.09
CA GLY A 320 -15.11 -1.64 -1.29
C GLY A 320 -15.80 -1.26 0.01
N VAL A 321 -15.63 -2.08 1.06
CA VAL A 321 -16.17 -1.79 2.40
C VAL A 321 -15.53 -0.52 2.98
N MET A 322 -14.22 -0.37 2.88
CA MET A 322 -13.49 0.80 3.39
C MET A 322 -14.03 2.11 2.80
N THR A 323 -14.27 2.16 1.49
CA THR A 323 -14.69 3.39 0.83
C THR A 323 -16.10 3.83 1.24
N VAL A 324 -17.06 2.90 1.41
CA VAL A 324 -18.42 3.24 1.86
C VAL A 324 -18.44 3.62 3.34
N LEU A 325 -17.59 3.02 4.17
CA LEU A 325 -17.42 3.44 5.58
C LEU A 325 -16.82 4.86 5.68
N TRP A 326 -15.96 5.26 4.75
CA TRP A 326 -15.47 6.64 4.66
C TRP A 326 -16.58 7.63 4.32
N ASP A 327 -17.53 7.24 3.45
CA ASP A 327 -18.68 8.07 3.12
C ASP A 327 -19.62 8.21 4.34
N ALA A 328 -19.93 7.13 5.07
CA ALA A 328 -20.67 7.18 6.33
C ALA A 328 -20.01 8.13 7.36
N ALA A 329 -18.69 8.06 7.49
CA ALA A 329 -17.92 8.93 8.38
C ALA A 329 -17.95 10.41 7.93
N ALA A 330 -17.99 10.69 6.62
CA ALA A 330 -18.15 12.03 6.09
C ALA A 330 -19.53 12.60 6.41
N ARG A 331 -20.59 11.84 6.14
CA ARG A 331 -21.98 12.20 6.43
C ARG A 331 -22.21 12.46 7.93
N ARG A 332 -21.65 11.60 8.79
CA ARG A 332 -21.67 11.82 10.24
C ARG A 332 -20.99 13.13 10.65
N THR A 333 -19.85 13.47 10.03
CA THR A 333 -19.12 14.71 10.32
C THR A 333 -19.89 15.93 9.83
N ALA A 334 -20.66 15.80 8.74
CA ALA A 334 -21.51 16.84 8.18
C ALA A 334 -22.83 17.05 8.96
N GLY A 335 -23.17 16.16 9.91
CA GLY A 335 -24.33 16.35 10.80
C GLY A 335 -25.44 15.32 10.62
N ALA A 336 -25.29 14.27 9.80
CA ALA A 336 -26.31 13.25 9.62
C ALA A 336 -26.64 12.56 10.96
N GLY A 337 -27.93 12.47 11.27
CA GLY A 337 -28.45 11.75 12.43
C GLY A 337 -28.33 10.24 12.25
N SER A 338 -28.59 9.75 11.04
CA SER A 338 -28.49 8.33 10.66
C SER A 338 -27.47 8.10 9.54
N PRO A 339 -26.16 8.28 9.80
CA PRO A 339 -25.13 8.29 8.76
C PRO A 339 -24.98 6.98 8.01
N TYR A 340 -25.21 5.84 8.65
CA TYR A 340 -25.15 4.52 7.99
C TYR A 340 -26.35 4.29 7.07
N ALA A 341 -27.53 4.66 7.50
CA ALA A 341 -28.72 4.56 6.65
C ALA A 341 -28.63 5.51 5.44
N ALA A 342 -28.10 6.72 5.63
CA ALA A 342 -27.83 7.65 4.54
C ALA A 342 -26.78 7.10 3.56
N MET A 343 -25.70 6.51 4.05
CA MET A 343 -24.67 5.85 3.23
C MET A 343 -25.26 4.69 2.43
N LEU A 344 -26.04 3.80 3.05
CA LEU A 344 -26.66 2.66 2.37
C LEU A 344 -27.57 3.13 1.22
N ARG A 345 -28.41 4.15 1.47
CA ARG A 345 -29.35 4.66 0.45
C ARG A 345 -28.69 5.47 -0.66
N ARG A 346 -27.58 6.17 -0.39
CA ARG A 346 -27.01 7.17 -1.32
C ARG A 346 -25.66 6.78 -1.90
N ASP A 347 -24.85 5.98 -1.18
CA ASP A 347 -23.46 5.74 -1.58
C ASP A 347 -23.15 4.27 -1.85
N ALA A 348 -23.85 3.32 -1.21
CA ALA A 348 -23.51 1.90 -1.30
C ALA A 348 -23.69 1.35 -2.72
N LEU A 349 -24.89 1.53 -3.32
CA LEU A 349 -25.15 1.06 -4.67
C LEU A 349 -24.29 1.78 -5.73
N PRO A 350 -24.18 3.13 -5.76
CA PRO A 350 -23.22 3.78 -6.65
C PRO A 350 -21.78 3.37 -6.41
N GLY A 351 -21.41 3.09 -5.16
CA GLY A 351 -20.08 2.55 -4.79
C GLY A 351 -19.84 1.19 -5.40
N PHE A 352 -20.78 0.27 -5.26
CA PHE A 352 -20.71 -1.06 -5.85
C PHE A 352 -20.64 -0.98 -7.39
N LEU A 353 -21.54 -0.26 -8.04
CA LEU A 353 -21.60 -0.17 -9.50
C LEU A 353 -20.36 0.49 -10.13
N SER A 354 -19.71 1.40 -9.40
CA SER A 354 -18.48 2.06 -9.86
C SER A 354 -17.20 1.26 -9.60
N THR A 355 -17.25 0.16 -8.85
CA THR A 355 -16.07 -0.66 -8.53
C THR A 355 -16.20 -2.09 -9.00
N VAL A 356 -17.23 -2.83 -8.55
CA VAL A 356 -17.31 -4.28 -8.76
C VAL A 356 -17.58 -4.66 -10.21
N PRO A 357 -18.63 -4.16 -10.90
CA PRO A 357 -18.85 -4.46 -12.32
C PRO A 357 -17.70 -3.96 -13.20
N VAL A 358 -17.09 -2.82 -12.86
CA VAL A 358 -15.92 -2.28 -13.58
C VAL A 358 -14.73 -3.24 -13.43
N ALA A 359 -14.46 -3.72 -12.21
CA ALA A 359 -13.37 -4.68 -11.98
C ALA A 359 -13.60 -6.00 -12.74
N ILE A 360 -14.84 -6.52 -12.75
CA ILE A 360 -15.20 -7.73 -13.49
C ILE A 360 -15.01 -7.50 -15.00
N ALA A 361 -15.48 -6.37 -15.52
CA ALA A 361 -15.31 -6.06 -16.96
C ALA A 361 -13.84 -5.98 -17.36
N VAL A 362 -12.99 -5.35 -16.53
CA VAL A 362 -11.54 -5.29 -16.76
C VAL A 362 -10.89 -6.67 -16.65
N TYR A 363 -11.31 -7.48 -15.68
CA TYR A 363 -10.87 -8.87 -15.55
C TYR A 363 -11.18 -9.67 -16.83
N LEU A 364 -12.42 -9.65 -17.29
CA LEU A 364 -12.81 -10.35 -18.53
C LEU A 364 -12.07 -9.79 -19.76
N ALA A 365 -11.88 -8.47 -19.83
CA ALA A 365 -11.10 -7.86 -20.90
C ALA A 365 -9.64 -8.31 -20.91
N SER A 366 -9.05 -8.65 -19.77
CA SER A 366 -7.68 -9.18 -19.72
C SER A 366 -7.52 -10.54 -20.41
N TRP A 367 -8.60 -11.31 -20.50
CA TRP A 367 -8.66 -12.60 -21.18
C TRP A 367 -8.94 -12.52 -22.69
N LEU A 368 -9.02 -11.29 -23.28
CA LEU A 368 -9.39 -11.13 -24.70
C LEU A 368 -8.49 -11.92 -25.65
N GLY A 369 -7.19 -12.00 -25.43
CA GLY A 369 -6.28 -12.81 -26.24
C GLY A 369 -6.69 -14.27 -26.26
N TRP A 370 -6.94 -14.85 -25.08
CA TRP A 370 -7.43 -16.22 -24.93
C TRP A 370 -8.86 -16.38 -25.51
N ILE A 371 -9.78 -15.43 -25.25
CA ILE A 371 -11.17 -15.47 -25.75
C ILE A 371 -11.21 -15.46 -27.28
N LEU A 372 -10.38 -14.66 -27.91
CA LEU A 372 -10.35 -14.50 -29.38
C LEU A 372 -9.50 -15.57 -30.06
N SER A 373 -8.80 -16.41 -29.32
CA SER A 373 -8.02 -17.51 -29.90
C SER A 373 -8.95 -18.59 -30.51
N PRO A 374 -8.46 -19.39 -31.46
CA PRO A 374 -9.26 -20.44 -32.10
C PRO A 374 -9.84 -21.45 -31.09
N ASP A 375 -11.03 -21.95 -31.37
CA ASP A 375 -11.74 -22.94 -30.54
C ASP A 375 -11.66 -24.38 -31.06
N ASN A 376 -10.70 -24.64 -31.96
CA ASN A 376 -10.50 -25.91 -32.65
C ASN A 376 -9.33 -26.76 -32.12
N GLY A 377 -8.91 -26.50 -30.87
CA GLY A 377 -7.78 -27.16 -30.20
C GLY A 377 -6.41 -26.54 -30.47
N LYS A 378 -6.37 -25.42 -31.24
CA LYS A 378 -5.15 -24.66 -31.56
C LYS A 378 -5.12 -23.29 -30.87
N GLY A 379 -6.10 -22.97 -30.04
CA GLY A 379 -6.18 -21.75 -29.23
C GLY A 379 -5.68 -21.96 -27.81
N GLY A 380 -6.02 -21.04 -26.92
CA GLY A 380 -5.64 -21.10 -25.51
C GLY A 380 -6.13 -22.38 -24.81
N TYR A 381 -5.43 -22.80 -23.78
CA TYR A 381 -5.77 -24.03 -23.03
C TYR A 381 -7.21 -23.98 -22.53
N PHE A 382 -7.97 -25.07 -22.68
CA PHE A 382 -9.42 -25.16 -22.41
C PHE A 382 -10.33 -24.22 -23.24
N ARG A 383 -9.85 -23.50 -24.24
CA ARG A 383 -10.70 -22.58 -25.01
C ARG A 383 -11.89 -23.28 -25.68
N ASP A 384 -11.72 -24.51 -26.13
CA ASP A 384 -12.72 -25.35 -26.80
C ASP A 384 -13.44 -26.33 -25.86
N TRP A 385 -13.23 -26.24 -24.54
CA TRP A 385 -13.78 -27.21 -23.58
C TRP A 385 -15.31 -27.28 -23.62
N ALA A 386 -16.00 -26.13 -23.65
CA ALA A 386 -17.46 -26.10 -23.66
C ALA A 386 -18.04 -26.67 -24.96
N VAL A 387 -17.36 -26.47 -26.08
CA VAL A 387 -17.74 -27.06 -27.39
C VAL A 387 -17.65 -28.59 -27.33
N LYS A 388 -16.63 -29.14 -26.68
CA LYS A 388 -16.39 -30.58 -26.59
C LYS A 388 -17.22 -31.28 -25.50
N ASN A 389 -17.46 -30.63 -24.37
CA ASN A 389 -17.92 -31.30 -23.15
C ASN A 389 -19.26 -30.77 -22.60
N ASP A 390 -19.71 -29.57 -23.00
CA ASP A 390 -20.80 -28.87 -22.31
C ASP A 390 -21.94 -28.42 -23.27
N GLN A 391 -22.18 -29.18 -24.34
CA GLN A 391 -23.19 -28.81 -25.36
C GLN A 391 -24.64 -28.91 -24.85
N HIS A 392 -24.92 -29.77 -23.89
CA HIS A 392 -26.26 -30.06 -23.39
C HIS A 392 -26.52 -29.58 -21.96
N SER A 393 -25.68 -28.66 -21.44
CA SER A 393 -25.86 -28.15 -20.08
C SER A 393 -27.04 -27.19 -19.97
N SER A 394 -27.57 -27.04 -18.75
CA SER A 394 -28.57 -26.02 -18.42
C SER A 394 -28.08 -24.58 -18.64
N LEU A 395 -26.77 -24.38 -18.78
CA LEU A 395 -26.12 -23.11 -19.03
C LEU A 395 -25.75 -22.88 -20.52
N SER A 396 -26.28 -23.71 -21.43
CA SER A 396 -26.02 -23.59 -22.88
C SER A 396 -26.43 -22.27 -23.51
N PHE A 397 -27.28 -21.48 -22.82
CA PHE A 397 -27.63 -20.10 -23.19
C PHE A 397 -26.49 -19.10 -23.01
N LEU A 398 -25.45 -19.42 -22.22
CA LEU A 398 -24.26 -18.59 -22.06
C LEU A 398 -23.28 -18.83 -23.20
N PRO A 399 -22.50 -17.82 -23.63
CA PRO A 399 -21.45 -17.99 -24.63
C PRO A 399 -20.46 -19.10 -24.25
N GLU A 400 -20.01 -19.88 -25.23
CA GLU A 400 -19.09 -21.01 -25.07
C GLU A 400 -17.77 -20.58 -24.40
N TRP A 401 -17.19 -19.45 -24.81
CA TRP A 401 -15.99 -18.94 -24.19
C TRP A 401 -16.16 -18.66 -22.69
N LEU A 402 -17.33 -18.22 -22.26
CA LEU A 402 -17.58 -17.92 -20.84
C LEU A 402 -17.68 -19.21 -20.02
N ARG A 403 -18.31 -20.25 -20.58
CA ARG A 403 -18.40 -21.57 -19.92
C ARG A 403 -17.03 -22.27 -19.88
N SER A 404 -16.24 -22.15 -20.95
CA SER A 404 -14.86 -22.64 -21.01
C SER A 404 -13.96 -21.89 -20.01
N LEU A 405 -14.09 -20.56 -19.90
CA LEU A 405 -13.36 -19.78 -18.91
C LEU A 405 -13.76 -20.15 -17.47
N TRP A 406 -15.05 -20.37 -17.22
CA TRP A 406 -15.52 -20.84 -15.92
C TRP A 406 -14.89 -22.19 -15.54
N HIS A 407 -14.85 -23.13 -16.48
CA HIS A 407 -14.16 -24.41 -16.26
C HIS A 407 -12.67 -24.21 -15.97
N TYR A 408 -12.00 -23.35 -16.73
CA TYR A 408 -10.60 -23.02 -16.51
C TYR A 408 -10.36 -22.51 -15.09
N GLU A 409 -11.15 -21.52 -14.65
CA GLU A 409 -11.01 -20.89 -13.34
C GLU A 409 -11.32 -21.87 -12.18
N THR A 410 -12.31 -22.76 -12.34
CA THR A 410 -12.58 -23.79 -11.34
C THR A 410 -11.43 -24.81 -11.24
N THR A 411 -10.86 -25.22 -12.38
CA THR A 411 -9.68 -26.09 -12.40
C THR A 411 -8.46 -25.41 -11.76
N VAL A 412 -8.25 -24.13 -12.01
CA VAL A 412 -7.19 -23.32 -11.35
C VAL A 412 -7.43 -23.22 -9.84
N TYR A 413 -8.68 -23.06 -9.42
CA TYR A 413 -9.03 -23.04 -7.99
C TYR A 413 -8.67 -24.36 -7.31
N ASP A 414 -9.08 -25.49 -7.90
CA ASP A 414 -8.80 -26.81 -7.38
C ASP A 414 -7.29 -27.09 -7.30
N PHE A 415 -6.54 -26.67 -8.33
CA PHE A 415 -5.08 -26.72 -8.31
C PHE A 415 -4.50 -25.91 -7.13
N HIS A 416 -4.96 -24.68 -6.95
CA HIS A 416 -4.44 -23.83 -5.88
C HIS A 416 -4.77 -24.34 -4.48
N VAL A 417 -5.95 -24.89 -4.27
CA VAL A 417 -6.35 -25.47 -2.98
C VAL A 417 -5.58 -26.78 -2.71
N GLY A 418 -5.36 -27.57 -3.77
CA GLY A 418 -4.67 -28.86 -3.68
C GLY A 418 -3.13 -28.77 -3.63
N LEU A 419 -2.54 -27.57 -3.76
CA LEU A 419 -1.07 -27.40 -3.77
C LEU A 419 -0.49 -27.50 -2.35
N THR A 420 -0.24 -28.74 -1.90
CA THR A 420 0.31 -29.06 -0.57
C THR A 420 1.71 -29.69 -0.63
N SER A 421 2.36 -29.68 -1.80
CA SER A 421 3.73 -30.17 -1.94
C SER A 421 4.69 -29.26 -1.15
N GLY A 422 5.43 -29.84 -0.20
CA GLY A 422 6.40 -29.11 0.60
C GLY A 422 7.48 -28.43 -0.26
N HIS A 423 7.92 -27.26 0.14
CA HIS A 423 9.01 -26.52 -0.51
C HIS A 423 9.98 -25.97 0.53
N THR A 424 11.28 -26.02 0.24
CA THR A 424 12.35 -25.59 1.17
C THR A 424 12.15 -24.16 1.69
N TYR A 425 11.59 -23.27 0.89
CA TYR A 425 11.36 -21.85 1.22
C TYR A 425 9.91 -21.54 1.58
N GLU A 426 9.06 -22.55 1.80
CA GLU A 426 7.70 -22.28 2.27
C GLU A 426 7.71 -21.61 3.65
N SER A 427 6.72 -20.76 3.92
CA SER A 427 6.65 -20.03 5.17
C SER A 427 5.23 -19.70 5.57
N ASN A 428 4.92 -19.86 6.85
CA ASN A 428 3.62 -19.51 7.40
C ASN A 428 3.47 -17.97 7.55
N PRO A 429 2.27 -17.38 7.29
CA PRO A 429 2.02 -15.94 7.40
C PRO A 429 2.36 -15.32 8.76
N TRP A 430 2.34 -16.11 9.84
CA TRP A 430 2.76 -15.68 11.18
C TRP A 430 4.20 -15.16 11.21
N SER A 431 5.08 -15.73 10.40
CA SER A 431 6.50 -15.40 10.36
C SER A 431 6.84 -14.24 9.43
N TRP A 432 5.92 -13.82 8.55
CA TRP A 432 6.24 -12.85 7.48
C TRP A 432 6.66 -11.48 8.01
N LEU A 433 5.94 -10.96 9.00
CA LEU A 433 6.26 -9.63 9.56
C LEU A 433 7.61 -9.59 10.29
N VAL A 434 8.07 -10.73 10.79
CA VAL A 434 9.38 -10.84 11.47
C VAL A 434 10.48 -11.38 10.57
N LEU A 435 10.20 -11.62 9.27
CA LEU A 435 11.15 -12.12 8.28
C LEU A 435 11.64 -13.53 8.60
N GLY A 436 10.75 -14.41 9.06
CA GLY A 436 11.12 -15.74 9.56
C GLY A 436 11.75 -16.66 8.51
N ARG A 437 11.28 -16.63 7.26
CA ARG A 437 11.81 -17.45 6.16
C ARG A 437 11.73 -16.68 4.84
N PRO A 438 12.80 -16.01 4.37
CA PRO A 438 12.89 -15.40 3.04
C PRO A 438 13.05 -16.48 1.97
N VAL A 439 12.99 -16.07 0.70
CA VAL A 439 13.12 -16.98 -0.44
C VAL A 439 14.36 -16.63 -1.24
N SER A 440 15.25 -17.57 -1.42
CA SER A 440 16.40 -17.42 -2.33
C SER A 440 15.94 -17.66 -3.77
N TYR A 441 16.00 -16.62 -4.60
CA TYR A 441 15.62 -16.69 -6.01
C TYR A 441 16.74 -17.18 -6.91
N PHE A 442 17.95 -17.02 -6.43
CA PHE A 442 19.16 -17.40 -7.14
C PHE A 442 20.29 -17.62 -6.15
N TYR A 443 21.03 -18.72 -6.31
CA TYR A 443 22.23 -18.99 -5.55
C TYR A 443 23.27 -19.70 -6.42
N GLU A 444 24.47 -19.17 -6.42
CA GLU A 444 25.66 -19.79 -7.01
C GLU A 444 26.84 -19.69 -6.06
N SER A 445 27.81 -20.60 -6.24
CA SER A 445 29.04 -20.61 -5.44
C SER A 445 30.26 -20.53 -6.35
N PRO A 446 30.60 -19.34 -6.89
CA PRO A 446 31.68 -19.16 -7.81
C PRO A 446 33.04 -19.46 -7.14
N ALA A 447 33.93 -20.03 -7.93
CA ALA A 447 35.33 -20.27 -7.52
C ALA A 447 36.13 -18.94 -7.48
N PRO A 448 37.21 -18.87 -6.69
CA PRO A 448 38.11 -17.72 -6.71
C PRO A 448 38.54 -17.32 -8.13
N GLY A 449 38.47 -16.02 -8.43
CA GLY A 449 38.80 -15.46 -9.75
C GLY A 449 37.68 -15.57 -10.81
N THR A 450 36.50 -16.14 -10.47
CA THR A 450 35.36 -16.26 -11.41
C THR A 450 34.15 -15.48 -10.91
N ASP A 451 33.31 -15.03 -11.83
CA ASP A 451 32.00 -14.40 -11.55
C ASP A 451 31.98 -13.35 -10.42
N GLY A 452 33.06 -12.54 -10.36
CA GLY A 452 33.23 -11.49 -9.36
C GLY A 452 33.72 -11.96 -7.98
N CYS A 453 34.05 -13.25 -7.81
CA CYS A 453 34.74 -13.72 -6.63
C CYS A 453 36.23 -13.29 -6.70
N PRO A 454 36.79 -12.60 -5.69
CA PRO A 454 38.18 -12.17 -5.72
C PRO A 454 39.13 -13.36 -5.88
N ALA A 455 40.16 -13.22 -6.71
CA ALA A 455 41.18 -14.27 -6.90
C ALA A 455 42.05 -14.50 -5.64
N THR A 456 41.99 -13.57 -4.69
CA THR A 456 42.70 -13.67 -3.39
C THR A 456 41.97 -14.55 -2.38
N GLU A 457 40.71 -14.92 -2.64
CA GLU A 457 39.97 -15.83 -1.76
C GLU A 457 40.57 -17.25 -1.82
N THR A 458 40.55 -17.95 -0.70
CA THR A 458 40.98 -19.35 -0.59
C THR A 458 39.82 -20.34 -0.70
N VAL A 459 38.59 -19.86 -0.55
CA VAL A 459 37.33 -20.63 -0.62
C VAL A 459 36.39 -20.01 -1.64
N LYS A 460 35.40 -20.79 -2.08
CA LYS A 460 34.37 -20.29 -2.97
C LYS A 460 33.60 -19.13 -2.33
N CYS A 461 33.19 -18.18 -3.14
CA CYS A 461 32.25 -17.12 -2.73
C CYS A 461 30.81 -17.61 -2.71
N ALA A 462 29.91 -16.78 -2.21
CA ALA A 462 28.46 -16.93 -2.38
C ALA A 462 27.92 -15.76 -3.21
N ARG A 463 27.03 -16.06 -4.15
CA ARG A 463 26.33 -15.11 -5.00
C ARG A 463 24.84 -15.42 -4.92
N GLU A 464 24.06 -14.53 -4.33
CA GLU A 464 22.66 -14.80 -4.01
C GLU A 464 21.74 -13.62 -4.36
N VAL A 465 20.52 -13.93 -4.82
CA VAL A 465 19.40 -12.99 -4.86
C VAL A 465 18.36 -13.47 -3.86
N LEU A 466 18.34 -12.85 -2.69
CA LEU A 466 17.47 -13.21 -1.57
C LEU A 466 16.26 -12.24 -1.47
N ALA A 467 15.06 -12.76 -1.62
CA ALA A 467 13.83 -12.01 -1.41
C ALA A 467 13.58 -11.84 0.09
N LEU A 468 14.28 -10.88 0.69
CA LEU A 468 14.27 -10.53 2.10
C LEU A 468 13.89 -9.04 2.26
N GLY A 469 12.97 -8.70 3.14
CA GLY A 469 12.72 -7.31 3.53
C GLY A 469 13.91 -6.70 4.26
N THR A 470 14.08 -5.38 4.22
CA THR A 470 15.12 -4.73 5.04
C THR A 470 14.81 -4.92 6.52
N PRO A 471 15.61 -5.69 7.28
CA PRO A 471 15.22 -6.17 8.61
C PRO A 471 14.82 -5.06 9.57
N LEU A 472 15.62 -3.99 9.69
CA LEU A 472 15.29 -2.89 10.59
C LEU A 472 14.01 -2.15 10.20
N LEU A 473 13.70 -2.06 8.90
CA LEU A 473 12.43 -1.48 8.44
C LEU A 473 11.24 -2.35 8.85
N TRP A 474 11.32 -3.65 8.64
CA TRP A 474 10.23 -4.59 8.94
C TRP A 474 9.98 -4.72 10.43
N TRP A 475 11.03 -4.86 11.23
CA TRP A 475 10.88 -4.92 12.69
C TRP A 475 10.37 -3.58 13.27
N THR A 476 10.83 -2.44 12.74
CA THR A 476 10.22 -1.14 13.04
C THR A 476 8.75 -1.11 12.60
N GLY A 477 8.43 -1.75 11.49
CA GLY A 477 7.07 -1.92 10.97
C GLY A 477 6.14 -2.65 11.92
N CYS A 478 6.62 -3.68 12.64
CA CYS A 478 5.83 -4.36 13.66
C CYS A 478 5.37 -3.39 14.77
N PHE A 479 6.29 -2.58 15.29
CA PHE A 479 5.95 -1.55 16.29
C PHE A 479 5.04 -0.45 15.72
N ALA A 480 5.28 -0.06 14.46
CA ALA A 480 4.45 0.91 13.77
C ALA A 480 3.02 0.40 13.55
N LEU A 481 2.83 -0.88 13.25
CA LEU A 481 1.51 -1.49 13.13
C LEU A 481 0.77 -1.50 14.46
N LEU A 482 1.43 -1.80 15.58
CA LEU A 482 0.83 -1.69 16.90
C LEU A 482 0.40 -0.25 17.22
N TYR A 483 1.26 0.74 16.88
CA TYR A 483 0.93 2.16 17.02
C TYR A 483 -0.27 2.56 16.15
N VAL A 484 -0.34 2.09 14.91
CA VAL A 484 -1.43 2.39 13.97
C VAL A 484 -2.73 1.74 14.43
N LEU A 485 -2.70 0.50 14.93
CA LEU A 485 -3.84 -0.17 15.56
C LEU A 485 -4.36 0.64 16.76
N TRP A 486 -3.46 1.04 17.67
CA TRP A 486 -3.82 1.89 18.78
C TRP A 486 -4.49 3.20 18.34
N ARG A 487 -3.93 3.87 17.34
CA ARG A 487 -4.52 5.09 16.77
C ARG A 487 -5.91 4.87 16.18
N TRP A 488 -6.09 3.77 15.46
CA TRP A 488 -7.38 3.44 14.87
C TRP A 488 -8.45 3.18 15.95
N PHE A 489 -8.16 2.33 16.91
CA PHE A 489 -9.11 1.97 17.97
C PHE A 489 -9.41 3.11 18.93
N PHE A 490 -8.38 3.75 19.49
CA PHE A 490 -8.56 4.71 20.58
C PHE A 490 -8.70 6.16 20.10
N ARG A 491 -8.00 6.54 19.03
CA ARG A 491 -8.07 7.89 18.45
C ARG A 491 -9.04 8.01 17.29
N ARG A 492 -9.55 6.88 16.76
CA ARG A 492 -10.43 6.80 15.60
C ARG A 492 -9.87 7.54 14.39
N ASP A 493 -8.56 7.43 14.21
CA ASP A 493 -7.87 8.02 13.07
C ASP A 493 -8.15 7.18 11.83
N TRP A 494 -8.91 7.76 10.89
CA TRP A 494 -9.26 7.09 9.65
C TRP A 494 -8.05 6.68 8.80
N ARG A 495 -6.93 7.43 8.91
CA ARG A 495 -5.68 7.14 8.17
C ARG A 495 -5.06 5.84 8.68
N ALA A 496 -5.06 5.71 9.99
CA ALA A 496 -4.64 4.47 10.65
C ALA A 496 -5.54 3.29 10.24
N GLY A 497 -6.87 3.48 10.25
CA GLY A 497 -7.81 2.47 9.78
C GLY A 497 -7.62 2.08 8.31
N ALA A 498 -7.26 3.04 7.45
CA ALA A 498 -6.95 2.77 6.04
C ALA A 498 -5.70 1.89 5.88
N ILE A 499 -4.64 2.20 6.63
CA ILE A 499 -3.39 1.42 6.62
C ILE A 499 -3.66 0.00 7.14
N VAL A 500 -4.37 -0.15 8.27
CA VAL A 500 -4.72 -1.47 8.83
C VAL A 500 -5.59 -2.28 7.86
N CYS A 501 -6.57 -1.65 7.22
CA CYS A 501 -7.40 -2.31 6.21
C CYS A 501 -6.56 -2.85 5.04
N ALA A 502 -5.61 -2.07 4.55
CA ALA A 502 -4.79 -2.47 3.42
C ALA A 502 -3.75 -3.55 3.79
N VAL A 503 -3.11 -3.46 4.96
CA VAL A 503 -2.26 -4.56 5.49
C VAL A 503 -3.09 -5.82 5.71
N GLY A 504 -4.28 -5.68 6.30
CA GLY A 504 -5.20 -6.80 6.52
C GLY A 504 -5.62 -7.48 5.21
N ALA A 505 -5.93 -6.70 4.17
CA ALA A 505 -6.29 -7.24 2.86
C ALA A 505 -5.17 -8.07 2.21
N GLY A 506 -3.90 -7.69 2.44
CA GLY A 506 -2.73 -8.40 1.91
C GLY A 506 -2.26 -9.59 2.76
N LEU A 507 -2.53 -9.58 4.07
CA LEU A 507 -1.99 -10.56 5.01
C LEU A 507 -3.05 -11.58 5.49
N LEU A 508 -4.25 -11.11 5.92
CA LEU A 508 -5.22 -11.99 6.60
C LEU A 508 -5.73 -13.16 5.76
N PRO A 509 -5.92 -13.04 4.43
CA PRO A 509 -6.42 -14.16 3.63
C PRO A 509 -5.52 -15.40 3.69
N TRP A 510 -4.22 -15.22 3.85
CA TRP A 510 -3.25 -16.31 3.88
C TRP A 510 -3.39 -17.22 5.10
N PHE A 511 -4.00 -16.74 6.18
CA PHE A 511 -4.29 -17.58 7.36
C PHE A 511 -5.36 -18.66 7.10
N ASN A 512 -6.15 -18.52 6.02
CA ASN A 512 -7.09 -19.56 5.58
C ASN A 512 -6.44 -20.66 4.73
N TYR A 513 -5.18 -20.44 4.29
CA TYR A 513 -4.47 -21.31 3.35
C TYR A 513 -3.11 -21.76 3.91
N GLN A 514 -3.01 -21.99 5.22
CA GLN A 514 -1.74 -22.33 5.88
C GLN A 514 -1.22 -23.73 5.53
N GLU A 515 -2.10 -24.64 5.11
CA GLU A 515 -1.73 -25.98 4.65
C GLU A 515 -1.17 -25.99 3.22
N ARG A 516 -1.38 -24.90 2.49
CA ARG A 516 -0.87 -24.71 1.15
C ARG A 516 0.59 -24.27 1.19
N THR A 517 1.37 -24.70 0.19
CA THR A 517 2.72 -24.12 -0.05
C THR A 517 2.59 -22.63 -0.36
N ILE A 518 3.01 -21.79 0.57
CA ILE A 518 2.97 -20.32 0.48
C ILE A 518 4.33 -19.73 0.85
N PHE A 519 4.59 -18.50 0.36
CA PHE A 519 5.90 -17.91 0.42
C PHE A 519 5.87 -16.49 0.96
N PHE A 520 6.95 -16.10 1.63
CA PHE A 520 7.14 -14.76 2.20
C PHE A 520 6.98 -13.63 1.17
N PHE A 521 7.42 -13.82 -0.07
CA PHE A 521 7.38 -12.74 -1.07
C PHE A 521 5.95 -12.25 -1.42
N TYR A 522 4.90 -13.00 -1.11
CA TYR A 522 3.51 -12.54 -1.21
C TYR A 522 3.26 -11.29 -0.34
N ALA A 523 4.08 -11.07 0.68
CA ALA A 523 4.04 -9.91 1.56
C ALA A 523 4.32 -8.58 0.83
N VAL A 524 4.88 -8.58 -0.38
CA VAL A 524 5.14 -7.37 -1.16
C VAL A 524 3.88 -6.51 -1.34
N VAL A 525 2.70 -7.13 -1.39
CA VAL A 525 1.40 -6.46 -1.55
C VAL A 525 1.14 -5.46 -0.42
N PHE A 526 1.58 -5.73 0.80
CA PHE A 526 1.35 -4.83 1.93
C PHE A 526 2.57 -3.99 2.34
N VAL A 527 3.74 -4.15 1.71
CA VAL A 527 4.95 -3.33 1.96
C VAL A 527 4.67 -1.82 1.89
N PRO A 528 3.95 -1.29 0.89
CA PRO A 528 3.66 0.15 0.84
C PRO A 528 2.94 0.66 2.10
N TYR A 529 2.06 -0.14 2.65
CA TYR A 529 1.27 0.23 3.83
C TYR A 529 2.06 0.07 5.12
N LEU A 530 3.02 -0.87 5.17
CA LEU A 530 4.01 -0.95 6.24
C LEU A 530 4.87 0.32 6.29
N CYS A 531 5.34 0.79 5.13
CA CYS A 531 6.09 2.05 5.00
C CYS A 531 5.25 3.28 5.42
N LEU A 532 3.94 3.29 5.10
CA LEU A 532 3.02 4.33 5.58
C LEU A 532 2.84 4.26 7.11
N ALA A 533 2.79 3.07 7.70
CA ALA A 533 2.70 2.91 9.16
C ALA A 533 3.95 3.46 9.85
N VAL A 534 5.15 3.12 9.36
CA VAL A 534 6.43 3.63 9.87
C VAL A 534 6.50 5.15 9.71
N ALA A 535 6.12 5.70 8.56
CA ALA A 535 6.09 7.15 8.34
C ALA A 535 5.10 7.85 9.29
N MET A 536 3.94 7.25 9.58
CA MET A 536 2.96 7.77 10.52
C MET A 536 3.50 7.78 11.97
N MET A 537 4.19 6.72 12.39
CA MET A 537 4.84 6.63 13.70
C MET A 537 5.99 7.64 13.80
N THR A 538 6.83 7.76 12.78
CA THR A 538 7.91 8.75 12.71
C THR A 538 7.37 10.18 12.79
N GLY A 539 6.24 10.47 12.13
CA GLY A 539 5.54 11.74 12.28
C GLY A 539 5.09 12.04 13.72
N ALA A 540 4.74 11.02 14.48
CA ALA A 540 4.43 11.18 15.92
C ALA A 540 5.68 11.40 16.78
N LEU A 541 6.82 10.78 16.43
CA LEU A 541 8.11 11.03 17.07
C LEU A 541 8.54 12.49 16.90
N LEU A 542 8.36 13.08 15.72
CA LEU A 542 8.63 14.50 15.47
C LEU A 542 7.83 15.45 16.37
N GLY A 543 6.68 14.99 16.87
CA GLY A 543 5.80 15.75 17.76
C GLY A 543 4.87 16.73 17.02
N PRO A 544 3.78 17.17 17.68
CA PRO A 544 2.85 18.15 17.13
C PRO A 544 3.49 19.55 17.03
N ALA A 545 2.97 20.38 16.14
CA ALA A 545 3.50 21.73 15.85
C ALA A 545 3.61 22.65 17.08
N GLY A 546 2.77 22.45 18.10
CA GLY A 546 2.80 23.22 19.37
C GLY A 546 3.72 22.67 20.47
N SER A 547 4.52 21.62 20.18
CA SER A 547 5.47 21.09 21.16
C SER A 547 6.66 22.03 21.40
N SER A 548 7.29 21.92 22.58
CA SER A 548 8.52 22.67 22.90
C SER A 548 9.64 22.36 21.89
N GLU A 549 10.54 23.31 21.68
CA GLU A 549 11.68 23.15 20.76
C GLU A 549 12.55 21.95 21.13
N ARG A 550 12.84 21.76 22.44
CA ARG A 550 13.58 20.58 22.93
C ARG A 550 12.90 19.27 22.53
N ARG A 551 11.57 19.18 22.69
CA ARG A 551 10.81 17.96 22.33
C ARG A 551 10.88 17.71 20.81
N ARG A 552 10.79 18.75 20.01
CA ARG A 552 10.89 18.67 18.54
C ARG A 552 12.30 18.31 18.07
N ALA A 553 13.33 18.88 18.69
CA ALA A 553 14.72 18.55 18.39
C ALA A 553 15.03 17.09 18.71
N LEU A 554 14.66 16.61 19.90
CA LEU A 554 14.83 15.20 20.28
C LEU A 554 14.05 14.26 19.35
N GLY A 555 12.82 14.63 18.98
CA GLY A 555 12.02 13.86 18.03
C GLY A 555 12.63 13.81 16.63
N ALA A 556 13.23 14.91 16.17
CA ALA A 556 13.93 14.97 14.88
C ALA A 556 15.20 14.12 14.89
N VAL A 557 15.98 14.16 15.98
CA VAL A 557 17.17 13.31 16.14
C VAL A 557 16.77 11.83 16.13
N ALA A 558 15.78 11.45 16.95
CA ALA A 558 15.31 10.05 17.01
C ALA A 558 14.79 9.54 15.67
N ALA A 559 14.01 10.36 14.96
CA ALA A 559 13.50 10.04 13.63
C ALA A 559 14.63 9.94 12.60
N GLY A 560 15.60 10.86 12.65
CA GLY A 560 16.77 10.86 11.77
C GLY A 560 17.64 9.64 11.97
N VAL A 561 17.97 9.30 13.21
CA VAL A 561 18.74 8.09 13.57
C VAL A 561 18.03 6.83 13.08
N LEU A 562 16.73 6.70 13.30
CA LEU A 562 15.95 5.56 12.81
C LEU A 562 16.04 5.40 11.29
N VAL A 563 15.85 6.48 10.54
CA VAL A 563 15.91 6.45 9.08
C VAL A 563 17.33 6.11 8.59
N LEU A 564 18.36 6.69 9.21
CA LEU A 564 19.76 6.40 8.86
C LEU A 564 20.13 4.94 9.14
N LEU A 565 19.67 4.38 10.25
CA LEU A 565 19.87 2.96 10.57
C LEU A 565 19.18 2.05 9.56
N ILE A 566 17.96 2.38 9.11
CA ILE A 566 17.25 1.61 8.09
C ILE A 566 18.03 1.68 6.75
N VAL A 567 18.48 2.86 6.33
CA VAL A 567 19.25 3.03 5.09
C VAL A 567 20.58 2.29 5.17
N TRP A 568 21.28 2.41 6.30
CA TRP A 568 22.52 1.65 6.53
C TRP A 568 22.29 0.13 6.45
N ASN A 569 21.22 -0.34 7.09
CA ASN A 569 20.84 -1.76 7.07
C ASN A 569 20.54 -2.24 5.64
N PHE A 570 19.83 -1.44 4.83
CA PHE A 570 19.62 -1.73 3.41
C PHE A 570 20.93 -1.83 2.63
N ILE A 571 21.87 -0.90 2.85
CA ILE A 571 23.19 -0.92 2.20
C ILE A 571 23.98 -2.16 2.62
N TYR A 572 23.93 -2.55 3.89
CA TYR A 572 24.59 -3.75 4.39
C TYR A 572 24.10 -5.01 3.68
N PHE A 573 22.78 -5.13 3.41
CA PHE A 573 22.18 -6.26 2.72
C PHE A 573 22.18 -6.13 1.18
N TRP A 574 22.56 -4.99 0.63
CA TRP A 574 22.55 -4.71 -0.81
C TRP A 574 23.14 -5.83 -1.68
N PRO A 575 24.31 -6.42 -1.37
CA PRO A 575 24.91 -7.45 -2.21
C PRO A 575 24.01 -8.68 -2.41
N ILE A 576 23.31 -9.13 -1.37
CA ILE A 576 22.41 -10.29 -1.46
C ILE A 576 21.02 -9.94 -2.04
N TYR A 577 20.71 -8.67 -2.21
CA TYR A 577 19.52 -8.26 -2.98
C TYR A 577 19.79 -8.20 -4.49
N THR A 578 21.06 -8.05 -4.88
CA THR A 578 21.43 -7.75 -6.27
C THR A 578 22.29 -8.85 -6.93
N GLY A 579 22.55 -9.95 -6.25
CA GLY A 579 23.32 -11.06 -6.78
C GLY A 579 24.80 -10.72 -6.95
N GLN A 580 25.40 -9.93 -6.06
CA GLN A 580 26.83 -9.67 -6.04
C GLN A 580 27.57 -10.82 -5.33
N SER A 581 28.75 -11.17 -5.85
CA SER A 581 29.60 -12.16 -5.21
C SER A 581 30.19 -11.62 -3.92
N LEU A 582 30.14 -12.42 -2.86
CA LEU A 582 30.68 -12.13 -1.53
C LEU A 582 31.56 -13.25 -1.06
N PRO A 583 32.67 -12.95 -0.34
CA PRO A 583 33.36 -13.96 0.45
C PRO A 583 32.37 -14.69 1.37
N MET A 584 32.56 -16.01 1.53
CA MET A 584 31.63 -16.88 2.25
C MET A 584 31.31 -16.37 3.66
N ASP A 585 32.28 -15.86 4.39
CA ASP A 585 32.10 -15.35 5.75
C ASP A 585 31.27 -14.03 5.75
N SER A 586 31.46 -13.18 4.74
CA SER A 586 30.69 -11.96 4.55
C SER A 586 29.25 -12.26 4.21
N TRP A 587 28.99 -13.34 3.45
CA TRP A 587 27.64 -13.81 3.16
C TRP A 587 26.97 -14.39 4.43
N ARG A 588 27.67 -15.29 5.16
CA ARG A 588 27.18 -15.85 6.43
C ARG A 588 26.86 -14.78 7.46
N GLY A 589 27.66 -13.72 7.56
CA GLY A 589 27.42 -12.59 8.45
C GLY A 589 26.12 -11.82 8.15
N ARG A 590 25.51 -12.04 6.97
CA ARG A 590 24.18 -11.48 6.59
C ARG A 590 23.03 -12.43 6.88
N MET A 591 23.29 -13.68 7.20
CA MET A 591 22.28 -14.64 7.60
C MET A 591 22.03 -14.50 9.10
N TRP A 592 21.24 -13.48 9.49
CA TRP A 592 21.01 -13.14 10.91
C TRP A 592 20.12 -14.13 11.64
N LEU A 593 19.33 -14.91 10.93
CA LEU A 593 18.54 -16.02 11.48
C LEU A 593 18.94 -17.31 10.77
N ASP A 594 19.04 -18.43 11.50
CA ASP A 594 19.36 -19.75 10.94
C ASP A 594 18.37 -20.20 9.87
N THR A 595 17.14 -19.67 9.95
CA THR A 595 16.07 -19.95 8.98
C THR A 595 16.24 -19.21 7.65
N TRP A 596 17.23 -18.34 7.50
CA TRP A 596 17.48 -17.64 6.23
C TRP A 596 18.40 -18.42 5.28
N VAL A 597 18.98 -19.51 5.75
CA VAL A 597 19.88 -20.41 4.97
C VAL A 597 19.09 -21.57 4.37
#